data_e63aee310d4c713251cd2d67104d76f8
#
_entry.id   e63aee310d4c713251cd2d67104d76f8
#
_cell.length_a   1.000
_cell.length_b   1.000
_cell.length_c   1.000
_cell.angle_alpha   90.00
_cell.angle_beta   90.00
_cell.angle_gamma   90.00
#
_symmetry.space_group_name_H-M   'P 1'
#
loop_
_entity.id
_entity.type
_entity.pdbx_description
1 polymer ?
#
loop_
_entity_poly.entity_id
_entity_poly.type
_entity_poly.pdbx_seq_one_letter_code
_entity_poly.pdbx_strand_id
1 'polypeptide(L)'
;MRAGGKHNDLDNVGYTARHHTFFEMLGNFSFGDYFKEEAISLAWQLLTKEFKLPEEKLLVTVFHEDLEAINLWKKCANLSDDKIIKISTSDNFWSMGPVGPCGPCSEIFYDHGPSVSGGPPGSPDEDGDRFVEIWNLVFMQYEQMPDGTRIDLPKPSIDTGMGLERIAAVLQGKHDNYDTDLFKKLIEKSADFSNTDPYGNKNIHHRVISDHLRSASFLIADGVMPALSLIHISEPTRPC
;
A
#
# COMPACT_ATOMS: atom_id res chain seq x y z
N MET A 1 -10.77 -1.30 -3.66
CA MET A 1 -11.37 -1.82 -2.41
C MET A 1 -10.96 -3.27 -2.21
N ARG A 2 -10.63 -3.65 -0.96
CA ARG A 2 -10.16 -4.99 -0.57
C ARG A 2 -11.01 -5.50 0.61
N ALA A 3 -12.20 -5.99 0.32
CA ALA A 3 -13.15 -6.50 1.32
C ALA A 3 -13.39 -8.01 1.21
N GLY A 4 -12.54 -8.72 0.46
CA GLY A 4 -12.61 -10.17 0.27
C GLY A 4 -11.52 -10.65 -0.69
N GLY A 5 -11.42 -11.98 -0.89
CA GLY A 5 -10.42 -12.59 -1.75
C GLY A 5 -9.06 -12.75 -1.07
N LYS A 6 -8.02 -13.02 -1.89
CA LYS A 6 -6.67 -13.36 -1.43
C LYS A 6 -5.92 -12.19 -0.75
N HIS A 7 -6.26 -10.96 -1.12
CA HIS A 7 -5.58 -9.74 -0.67
C HIS A 7 -6.55 -8.82 0.10
N ASN A 8 -7.27 -9.36 1.07
CA ASN A 8 -8.09 -8.53 1.94
C ASN A 8 -7.40 -8.29 3.28
N ASP A 9 -7.68 -7.12 3.86
CA ASP A 9 -7.11 -6.68 5.13
C ASP A 9 -8.17 -6.56 6.24
N LEU A 10 -9.33 -7.21 6.06
CA LEU A 10 -10.48 -7.05 6.96
C LEU A 10 -10.14 -7.32 8.42
N ASP A 11 -9.32 -8.34 8.70
CA ASP A 11 -8.94 -8.70 10.06
C ASP A 11 -8.01 -7.66 10.72
N ASN A 12 -7.36 -6.82 9.91
CA ASN A 12 -6.43 -5.78 10.36
C ASN A 12 -7.07 -4.39 10.47
N VAL A 13 -8.24 -4.19 9.83
CA VAL A 13 -8.91 -2.89 9.80
C VAL A 13 -9.32 -2.45 11.20
N GLY A 14 -8.89 -1.27 11.60
CA GLY A 14 -9.12 -0.70 12.92
C GLY A 14 -8.11 -1.14 13.99
N TYR A 15 -7.43 -2.26 13.80
CA TYR A 15 -6.43 -2.81 14.73
C TYR A 15 -5.01 -2.33 14.44
N THR A 16 -4.70 -2.06 13.19
CA THR A 16 -3.41 -1.51 12.76
C THR A 16 -3.58 -0.04 12.34
N ALA A 17 -2.47 0.67 12.27
CA ALA A 17 -2.45 2.09 11.88
C ALA A 17 -2.68 2.33 10.38
N ARG A 18 -2.53 1.32 9.52
CA ARG A 18 -2.34 1.49 8.07
C ARG A 18 -3.25 0.67 7.16
N HIS A 19 -4.08 -0.26 7.69
CA HIS A 19 -4.92 -1.12 6.88
C HIS A 19 -6.35 -0.61 6.79
N HIS A 20 -6.90 -0.64 5.57
CA HIS A 20 -8.24 -0.16 5.23
C HIS A 20 -8.91 -1.09 4.23
N THR A 21 -10.25 -1.16 4.24
CA THR A 21 -11.01 -1.85 3.18
C THR A 21 -11.03 -1.07 1.88
N PHE A 22 -11.03 0.25 1.97
CA PHE A 22 -10.89 1.17 0.84
C PHE A 22 -9.72 2.11 1.08
N PHE A 23 -8.86 2.25 0.08
CA PHE A 23 -7.77 3.22 0.05
C PHE A 23 -7.60 3.73 -1.37
N GLU A 24 -7.08 4.95 -1.49
CA GLU A 24 -6.78 5.55 -2.77
C GLU A 24 -5.31 5.33 -3.12
N MET A 25 -5.05 5.01 -4.39
CA MET A 25 -3.69 4.91 -4.90
C MET A 25 -3.40 6.06 -5.83
N LEU A 26 -2.32 6.79 -5.53
CA LEU A 26 -1.68 7.72 -6.45
C LEU A 26 -0.60 6.95 -7.21
N GLY A 27 -0.38 7.30 -8.47
CA GLY A 27 0.62 6.59 -9.25
C GLY A 27 0.98 7.28 -10.54
N ASN A 28 2.05 6.78 -11.13
CA ASN A 28 2.47 7.09 -12.49
C ASN A 28 2.64 5.78 -13.26
N PHE A 29 2.35 5.83 -14.55
CA PHE A 29 2.27 4.67 -15.41
C PHE A 29 3.05 4.93 -16.70
N SER A 30 3.75 3.89 -17.20
CA SER A 30 4.43 3.94 -18.48
C SER A 30 4.20 2.65 -19.23
N PHE A 31 3.79 2.75 -20.47
CA PHE A 31 3.55 1.61 -21.36
C PHE A 31 4.63 1.56 -22.46
N GLY A 32 5.89 1.45 -22.01
CA GLY A 32 7.07 1.40 -22.87
C GLY A 32 7.58 2.75 -23.33
N ASP A 33 7.28 3.81 -22.58
CA ASP A 33 7.79 5.16 -22.82
C ASP A 33 9.04 5.43 -21.97
N TYR A 34 8.94 5.29 -20.65
CA TYR A 34 10.07 5.30 -19.73
C TYR A 34 10.08 4.04 -18.85
N PHE A 35 11.19 3.78 -18.16
CA PHE A 35 11.34 2.59 -17.34
C PHE A 35 12.00 2.91 -15.98
N LYS A 36 12.73 1.96 -15.37
CA LYS A 36 13.23 2.00 -13.99
C LYS A 36 13.93 3.30 -13.61
N GLU A 37 14.89 3.76 -14.42
CA GLU A 37 15.73 4.91 -14.07
C GLU A 37 14.88 6.19 -13.88
N GLU A 38 14.00 6.44 -14.81
CA GLU A 38 13.14 7.62 -14.74
C GLU A 38 12.08 7.49 -13.64
N ALA A 39 11.46 6.30 -13.50
CA ALA A 39 10.49 6.05 -12.44
C ALA A 39 11.10 6.24 -11.04
N ILE A 40 12.29 5.70 -10.79
CA ILE A 40 13.02 5.86 -9.53
C ILE A 40 13.39 7.32 -9.28
N SER A 41 13.90 8.00 -10.31
CA SER A 41 14.30 9.41 -10.22
C SER A 41 13.12 10.31 -9.89
N LEU A 42 11.98 10.14 -10.58
CA LEU A 42 10.76 10.90 -10.35
C LEU A 42 10.19 10.65 -8.95
N ALA A 43 10.16 9.37 -8.52
CA ALA A 43 9.67 9.01 -7.20
C ALA A 43 10.52 9.66 -6.09
N TRP A 44 11.83 9.57 -6.20
CA TRP A 44 12.73 10.16 -5.21
C TRP A 44 12.64 11.67 -5.15
N GLN A 45 12.57 12.34 -6.32
CA GLN A 45 12.40 13.78 -6.39
C GLN A 45 11.09 14.25 -5.78
N LEU A 46 9.97 13.56 -6.05
CA LEU A 46 8.68 13.90 -5.47
C LEU A 46 8.73 13.84 -3.94
N LEU A 47 9.26 12.74 -3.39
CA LEU A 47 9.30 12.57 -1.94
C LEU A 47 10.26 13.54 -1.24
N THR A 48 11.45 13.74 -1.78
CA THR A 48 12.49 14.49 -1.08
C THR A 48 12.50 16.00 -1.38
N LYS A 49 12.15 16.40 -2.62
CA LYS A 49 12.17 17.81 -3.03
C LYS A 49 10.82 18.48 -2.93
N GLU A 50 9.77 17.82 -3.42
CA GLU A 50 8.42 18.42 -3.43
C GLU A 50 7.73 18.22 -2.07
N PHE A 51 7.68 17.00 -1.57
CA PHE A 51 7.10 16.69 -0.25
C PHE A 51 8.05 17.00 0.91
N LYS A 52 9.35 17.20 0.63
CA LYS A 52 10.39 17.55 1.61
C LYS A 52 10.50 16.56 2.75
N LEU A 53 10.29 15.28 2.46
CA LEU A 53 10.52 14.23 3.45
C LEU A 53 12.01 14.10 3.74
N PRO A 54 12.41 13.91 5.01
CA PRO A 54 13.79 13.71 5.38
C PRO A 54 14.35 12.42 4.77
N GLU A 55 15.43 12.50 3.99
CA GLU A 55 16.04 11.36 3.30
C GLU A 55 16.50 10.28 4.28
N GLU A 56 16.96 10.68 5.48
CA GLU A 56 17.37 9.75 6.53
C GLU A 56 16.24 8.86 7.06
N LYS A 57 14.98 9.28 6.88
CA LYS A 57 13.80 8.49 7.25
C LYS A 57 13.29 7.58 6.13
N LEU A 58 13.88 7.66 4.97
CA LEU A 58 13.52 6.83 3.82
C LEU A 58 14.46 5.65 3.69
N LEU A 59 13.91 4.50 3.33
CA LEU A 59 14.64 3.33 2.89
C LEU A 59 13.85 2.62 1.79
N VAL A 60 14.50 1.75 1.05
CA VAL A 60 13.87 1.03 -0.06
C VAL A 60 14.10 -0.47 0.07
N THR A 61 13.08 -1.24 -0.34
CA THR A 61 13.25 -2.65 -0.63
C THR A 61 13.38 -2.87 -2.12
N VAL A 62 14.11 -3.90 -2.51
CA VAL A 62 14.28 -4.30 -3.90
C VAL A 62 14.24 -5.82 -4.01
N PHE A 63 13.75 -6.35 -5.12
CA PHE A 63 13.88 -7.76 -5.39
C PHE A 63 15.37 -8.14 -5.50
N HIS A 64 15.80 -9.18 -4.80
CA HIS A 64 17.22 -9.50 -4.61
C HIS A 64 18.00 -9.76 -5.91
N GLU A 65 17.32 -10.20 -6.97
CA GLU A 65 17.90 -10.44 -8.30
C GLU A 65 17.87 -9.19 -9.20
N ASP A 66 17.16 -8.12 -8.82
CA ASP A 66 17.09 -6.89 -9.63
C ASP A 66 18.30 -5.98 -9.36
N LEU A 67 19.47 -6.41 -9.87
CA LEU A 67 20.71 -5.66 -9.74
C LEU A 67 20.65 -4.29 -10.41
N GLU A 68 19.84 -4.14 -11.45
CA GLU A 68 19.64 -2.86 -12.13
C GLU A 68 18.97 -1.86 -11.20
N ALA A 69 17.85 -2.23 -10.56
CA ALA A 69 17.18 -1.36 -9.61
C ALA A 69 18.08 -0.97 -8.43
N ILE A 70 18.86 -1.93 -7.89
CA ILE A 70 19.84 -1.64 -6.82
C ILE A 70 20.84 -0.55 -7.24
N ASN A 71 21.40 -0.66 -8.43
CA ASN A 71 22.35 0.32 -8.95
C ASN A 71 21.69 1.67 -9.25
N LEU A 72 20.46 1.66 -9.73
CA LEU A 72 19.70 2.87 -10.00
C LEU A 72 19.35 3.62 -8.72
N TRP A 73 18.95 2.93 -7.65
CA TRP A 73 18.73 3.56 -6.35
C TRP A 73 19.99 4.24 -5.80
N LYS A 74 21.15 3.60 -5.92
CA LYS A 74 22.44 4.22 -5.57
C LYS A 74 22.74 5.45 -6.42
N LYS A 75 22.50 5.36 -7.73
CA LYS A 75 22.78 6.44 -8.69
C LYS A 75 21.83 7.62 -8.54
N CYS A 76 20.51 7.37 -8.50
CA CYS A 76 19.49 8.42 -8.58
C CYS A 76 19.18 9.04 -7.21
N ALA A 77 19.22 8.23 -6.14
CA ALA A 77 18.87 8.64 -4.79
C ALA A 77 20.08 8.76 -3.85
N ASN A 78 21.28 8.44 -4.32
CA ASN A 78 22.52 8.42 -3.52
C ASN A 78 22.40 7.59 -2.22
N LEU A 79 21.57 6.53 -2.26
CA LEU A 79 21.35 5.67 -1.09
C LEU A 79 22.58 4.79 -0.83
N SER A 80 22.92 4.65 0.44
CA SER A 80 23.91 3.69 0.93
C SER A 80 23.35 2.27 0.97
N ASP A 81 24.22 1.27 1.03
CA ASP A 81 23.82 -0.14 1.01
C ASP A 81 22.90 -0.55 2.17
N ASP A 82 23.02 0.09 3.31
CA ASP A 82 22.17 -0.14 4.49
C ASP A 82 20.73 0.42 4.34
N LYS A 83 20.52 1.30 3.37
CA LYS A 83 19.20 1.85 3.02
C LYS A 83 18.51 1.10 1.88
N ILE A 84 19.18 0.10 1.28
CA ILE A 84 18.65 -0.73 0.19
C ILE A 84 18.54 -2.17 0.67
N ILE A 85 17.36 -2.58 1.08
CA ILE A 85 17.10 -3.92 1.63
C ILE A 85 16.72 -4.85 0.48
N LYS A 86 17.43 -5.97 0.37
CA LYS A 86 17.19 -6.98 -0.65
C LYS A 86 16.22 -8.03 -0.12
N ILE A 87 15.08 -8.18 -0.77
CA ILE A 87 14.05 -9.14 -0.41
C ILE A 87 14.06 -10.30 -1.40
N SER A 88 14.14 -11.53 -0.89
CA SER A 88 14.18 -12.74 -1.71
C SER A 88 12.82 -13.41 -1.87
N THR A 89 11.82 -12.97 -1.14
CA THR A 89 10.45 -13.45 -1.18
C THR A 89 9.66 -12.84 -2.34
N SER A 90 8.42 -13.27 -2.51
CA SER A 90 7.51 -12.71 -3.52
C SER A 90 7.04 -11.29 -3.21
N ASP A 91 7.39 -10.73 -2.05
CA ASP A 91 6.92 -9.40 -1.64
C ASP A 91 7.44 -8.30 -2.57
N ASN A 92 8.69 -8.42 -3.03
CA ASN A 92 9.24 -7.54 -4.06
C ASN A 92 9.18 -8.12 -5.49
N PHE A 93 8.25 -9.06 -5.75
CA PHE A 93 7.95 -9.53 -7.10
C PHE A 93 6.44 -9.53 -7.33
N TRP A 94 5.95 -8.48 -7.97
CA TRP A 94 4.52 -8.30 -8.22
C TRP A 94 4.03 -9.12 -9.41
N SER A 95 2.82 -9.65 -9.30
CA SER A 95 2.11 -10.28 -10.41
C SER A 95 0.62 -9.94 -10.37
N MET A 96 0.04 -9.69 -11.54
CA MET A 96 -1.39 -9.41 -11.68
C MET A 96 -2.25 -10.55 -11.15
N GLY A 97 -1.78 -11.78 -11.33
CA GLY A 97 -2.46 -13.00 -10.91
C GLY A 97 -1.68 -14.22 -11.32
N PRO A 98 -2.34 -15.38 -11.45
CA PRO A 98 -1.70 -16.59 -11.94
C PRO A 98 -1.22 -16.48 -13.40
N VAL A 99 -1.80 -15.57 -14.17
CA VAL A 99 -1.51 -15.26 -15.57
C VAL A 99 -1.54 -13.75 -15.75
N GLY A 100 -0.67 -13.22 -16.60
CA GLY A 100 -0.61 -11.80 -16.95
C GLY A 100 0.70 -11.11 -16.60
N PRO A 101 0.79 -9.80 -16.75
CA PRO A 101 1.99 -9.04 -16.50
C PRO A 101 2.53 -9.23 -15.09
N CYS A 102 3.86 -9.33 -14.99
CA CYS A 102 4.55 -9.44 -13.71
C CYS A 102 5.97 -8.86 -13.81
N GLY A 103 6.61 -8.66 -12.67
CA GLY A 103 7.98 -8.20 -12.60
C GLY A 103 8.43 -7.84 -11.19
N PRO A 104 9.73 -7.59 -11.02
CA PRO A 104 10.25 -7.13 -9.75
C PRO A 104 9.69 -5.75 -9.41
N CYS A 105 9.67 -5.44 -8.13
CA CYS A 105 9.29 -4.13 -7.65
C CYS A 105 10.26 -3.59 -6.60
N SER A 106 10.24 -2.29 -6.43
CA SER A 106 10.90 -1.58 -5.33
C SER A 106 9.85 -0.85 -4.52
N GLU A 107 9.93 -0.99 -3.21
CA GLU A 107 9.03 -0.30 -2.29
C GLU A 107 9.80 0.75 -1.52
N ILE A 108 9.18 1.89 -1.30
CA ILE A 108 9.75 2.98 -0.51
C ILE A 108 9.04 2.99 0.84
N PHE A 109 9.82 2.91 1.91
CA PHE A 109 9.34 2.92 3.29
C PHE A 109 9.71 4.22 3.99
N TYR A 110 8.85 4.63 4.90
CA TYR A 110 9.10 5.73 5.82
C TYR A 110 9.28 5.22 7.24
N ASP A 111 10.38 5.61 7.91
CA ASP A 111 10.64 5.31 9.32
C ASP A 111 10.01 6.38 10.21
N HIS A 112 8.96 6.02 10.94
CA HIS A 112 8.32 6.89 11.93
C HIS A 112 9.18 7.13 13.17
N GLY A 113 10.28 6.41 13.30
CA GLY A 113 11.23 6.57 14.40
C GLY A 113 11.02 5.60 15.56
N PRO A 114 11.95 5.59 16.51
CA PRO A 114 12.05 4.55 17.53
C PRO A 114 10.94 4.61 18.60
N SER A 115 10.10 5.62 18.60
CA SER A 115 8.92 5.70 19.48
C SER A 115 7.75 4.83 19.00
N VAL A 116 7.78 4.38 17.75
CA VAL A 116 6.80 3.47 17.17
C VAL A 116 7.43 2.07 17.12
N SER A 117 6.68 1.04 17.53
CA SER A 117 7.16 -0.33 17.53
C SER A 117 7.23 -0.90 16.11
N GLY A 118 8.23 -1.72 15.84
CA GLY A 118 8.45 -2.39 14.57
C GLY A 118 9.90 -2.34 14.11
N GLY A 119 10.25 -3.25 13.22
CA GLY A 119 11.56 -3.36 12.58
C GLY A 119 11.53 -3.02 11.10
N PRO A 120 12.71 -2.87 10.48
CA PRO A 120 12.79 -2.65 9.04
C PRO A 120 12.28 -3.88 8.27
N PRO A 121 11.86 -3.71 7.00
CA PRO A 121 11.46 -4.81 6.13
C PRO A 121 12.49 -5.94 6.11
N GLY A 122 12.03 -7.20 6.10
CA GLY A 122 12.87 -8.38 6.18
C GLY A 122 13.36 -8.72 7.59
N SER A 123 12.99 -7.97 8.63
CA SER A 123 13.28 -8.28 10.02
C SER A 123 12.14 -9.05 10.70
N PRO A 124 12.40 -9.74 11.82
CA PRO A 124 11.34 -10.45 12.56
C PRO A 124 10.17 -9.57 13.03
N ASP A 125 10.41 -8.27 13.18
CA ASP A 125 9.44 -7.30 13.70
C ASP A 125 8.90 -6.37 12.59
N GLU A 126 8.99 -6.77 11.31
CA GLU A 126 8.55 -5.98 10.15
C GLU A 126 7.05 -5.65 10.13
N ASP A 127 6.23 -6.49 10.77
CA ASP A 127 4.77 -6.29 10.86
C ASP A 127 4.37 -5.07 11.72
N GLY A 128 5.31 -4.47 12.44
CA GLY A 128 5.07 -3.29 13.25
C GLY A 128 4.76 -2.04 12.42
N ASP A 129 4.30 -0.98 13.09
CA ASP A 129 3.86 0.26 12.44
C ASP A 129 4.99 1.31 12.27
N ARG A 130 6.24 0.97 12.63
CA ARG A 130 7.36 1.91 12.54
C ARG A 130 7.78 2.18 11.09
N PHE A 131 8.00 1.12 10.33
CA PHE A 131 8.38 1.22 8.93
C PHE A 131 7.16 0.98 8.06
N VAL A 132 6.65 2.03 7.42
CA VAL A 132 5.46 1.94 6.61
C VAL A 132 5.82 2.11 5.14
N GLU A 133 5.46 1.12 4.33
CA GLU A 133 5.50 1.24 2.88
C GLU A 133 4.57 2.37 2.45
N ILE A 134 5.14 3.39 1.82
CA ILE A 134 4.40 4.54 1.30
C ILE A 134 4.20 4.50 -0.21
N TRP A 135 5.10 3.82 -0.95
CA TRP A 135 5.02 3.75 -2.41
C TRP A 135 5.64 2.46 -2.93
N ASN A 136 4.94 1.76 -3.83
CA ASN A 136 5.43 0.60 -4.54
C ASN A 136 5.66 0.97 -6.02
N LEU A 137 6.87 0.71 -6.54
CA LEU A 137 7.26 0.92 -7.94
C LEU A 137 7.39 -0.46 -8.61
N VAL A 138 6.42 -0.82 -9.44
CA VAL A 138 6.40 -2.11 -10.13
C VAL A 138 7.02 -1.96 -11.51
N PHE A 139 8.01 -2.82 -11.79
CA PHE A 139 8.74 -2.89 -13.06
C PHE A 139 8.26 -4.11 -13.85
N MET A 140 7.14 -3.97 -14.55
CA MET A 140 6.57 -5.06 -15.34
C MET A 140 7.47 -5.35 -16.55
N GLN A 141 8.17 -6.48 -16.50
CA GLN A 141 9.11 -6.93 -17.53
C GLN A 141 8.64 -8.19 -18.22
N TYR A 142 7.79 -8.96 -17.55
CA TYR A 142 7.43 -10.31 -17.98
C TYR A 142 5.91 -10.48 -18.05
N GLU A 143 5.51 -11.49 -18.84
CA GLU A 143 4.16 -12.04 -18.83
C GLU A 143 4.23 -13.47 -18.31
N GLN A 144 3.47 -13.75 -17.25
CA GLN A 144 3.29 -15.11 -16.72
C GLN A 144 2.26 -15.84 -17.56
N MET A 145 2.65 -16.97 -18.13
CA MET A 145 1.80 -17.80 -18.98
C MET A 145 1.03 -18.84 -18.16
N PRO A 146 -0.08 -19.42 -18.71
CA PRO A 146 -0.88 -20.43 -18.00
C PRO A 146 -0.11 -21.71 -17.66
N ASP A 147 0.94 -22.03 -18.41
CA ASP A 147 1.80 -23.20 -18.19
C ASP A 147 2.90 -22.97 -17.14
N GLY A 148 2.93 -21.78 -16.54
CA GLY A 148 3.92 -21.38 -15.55
C GLY A 148 5.21 -20.78 -16.14
N THR A 149 5.34 -20.71 -17.45
CA THR A 149 6.49 -20.05 -18.09
C THR A 149 6.36 -18.54 -18.03
N ARG A 150 7.49 -17.84 -18.10
CA ARG A 150 7.56 -16.37 -18.21
C ARG A 150 8.21 -16.01 -19.52
N ILE A 151 7.61 -15.05 -20.20
CA ILE A 151 8.16 -14.46 -21.43
C ILE A 151 8.36 -12.95 -21.20
N ASP A 152 9.33 -12.37 -21.87
CA ASP A 152 9.57 -10.94 -21.81
C ASP A 152 8.41 -10.18 -22.46
N LEU A 153 7.97 -9.10 -21.83
CA LEU A 153 7.03 -8.16 -22.44
C LEU A 153 7.71 -7.47 -23.63
N PRO A 154 6.98 -7.25 -24.73
CA PRO A 154 7.52 -6.52 -25.89
C PRO A 154 8.01 -5.12 -25.55
N LYS A 155 7.39 -4.52 -24.56
CA LYS A 155 7.76 -3.21 -23.98
C LYS A 155 7.64 -3.29 -22.46
N PRO A 156 8.74 -3.18 -21.71
CA PRO A 156 8.69 -3.07 -20.27
C PRO A 156 7.83 -1.86 -19.86
N SER A 157 7.09 -2.02 -18.80
CA SER A 157 6.09 -1.04 -18.36
C SER A 157 6.29 -0.70 -16.88
N ILE A 158 5.87 0.50 -16.50
CA ILE A 158 5.86 0.97 -15.11
C ILE A 158 4.41 1.05 -14.63
N ASP A 159 4.19 0.48 -13.46
CA ASP A 159 2.97 0.64 -12.68
C ASP A 159 3.38 0.99 -11.25
N THR A 160 2.89 2.10 -10.71
CA THR A 160 3.24 2.49 -9.35
C THR A 160 2.00 2.75 -8.50
N GLY A 161 2.11 2.48 -7.20
CA GLY A 161 1.03 2.70 -6.26
C GLY A 161 1.52 3.33 -4.96
N MET A 162 1.16 4.61 -4.73
CA MET A 162 1.37 5.31 -3.48
C MET A 162 0.05 5.37 -2.71
N GLY A 163 0.02 4.87 -1.48
CA GLY A 163 -1.15 4.96 -0.63
C GLY A 163 -1.44 6.39 -0.22
N LEU A 164 -2.56 6.98 -0.70
CA LEU A 164 -2.93 8.36 -0.35
C LEU A 164 -3.03 8.54 1.16
N GLU A 165 -3.67 7.63 1.86
CA GLU A 165 -3.86 7.69 3.31
C GLU A 165 -2.53 7.63 4.06
N ARG A 166 -1.60 6.78 3.59
CA ARG A 166 -0.26 6.63 4.18
C ARG A 166 0.58 7.89 3.98
N ILE A 167 0.66 8.40 2.76
CA ILE A 167 1.43 9.62 2.50
C ILE A 167 0.79 10.86 3.17
N ALA A 168 -0.54 10.93 3.25
CA ALA A 168 -1.22 12.00 3.98
C ALA A 168 -0.90 11.96 5.48
N ALA A 169 -0.85 10.77 6.10
CA ALA A 169 -0.43 10.64 7.49
C ALA A 169 1.00 11.14 7.70
N VAL A 170 1.94 10.71 6.86
CA VAL A 170 3.34 11.16 6.91
C VAL A 170 3.45 12.69 6.78
N LEU A 171 2.77 13.28 5.80
CA LEU A 171 2.80 14.73 5.57
C LEU A 171 2.13 15.55 6.69
N GLN A 172 1.16 14.97 7.39
CA GLN A 172 0.52 15.56 8.56
C GLN A 172 1.30 15.28 9.87
N GLY A 173 2.47 14.61 9.79
CA GLY A 173 3.28 14.25 10.96
C GLY A 173 2.60 13.21 11.86
N LYS A 174 1.76 12.36 11.29
CA LYS A 174 1.06 11.26 11.98
C LYS A 174 1.69 9.92 11.58
N HIS A 175 1.66 8.94 12.48
CA HIS A 175 2.01 7.56 12.15
C HIS A 175 0.77 6.68 11.89
N ASP A 176 -0.40 7.15 12.31
CA ASP A 176 -1.67 6.44 12.22
C ASP A 176 -2.57 7.13 11.19
N ASN A 177 -3.00 6.40 10.17
CA ASN A 177 -3.89 6.92 9.14
C ASN A 177 -5.22 7.42 9.70
N TYR A 178 -5.69 6.81 10.80
CA TYR A 178 -6.94 7.20 11.47
C TYR A 178 -6.84 8.54 12.22
N ASP A 179 -5.61 9.06 12.43
CA ASP A 179 -5.37 10.38 13.03
C ASP A 179 -5.29 11.52 11.98
N THR A 180 -5.43 11.18 10.69
CA THR A 180 -5.48 12.18 9.62
C THR A 180 -6.78 12.98 9.68
N ASP A 181 -6.76 14.16 9.08
CA ASP A 181 -7.93 15.05 8.99
C ASP A 181 -9.15 14.39 8.34
N LEU A 182 -8.91 13.45 7.42
CA LEU A 182 -9.94 12.66 6.77
C LEU A 182 -10.69 11.75 7.75
N PHE A 183 -9.96 10.88 8.46
CA PHE A 183 -10.57 9.88 9.34
C PHE A 183 -11.01 10.46 10.67
N LYS A 184 -10.26 11.42 11.21
CA LYS A 184 -10.53 12.02 12.50
C LYS A 184 -11.96 12.56 12.60
N LYS A 185 -12.42 13.28 11.57
CA LYS A 185 -13.79 13.83 11.51
C LYS A 185 -14.87 12.75 11.53
N LEU A 186 -14.63 11.63 10.84
CA LEU A 186 -15.57 10.50 10.82
C LEU A 186 -15.61 9.79 12.18
N ILE A 187 -14.45 9.57 12.79
CA ILE A 187 -14.32 8.96 14.12
C ILE A 187 -15.01 9.81 15.19
N GLU A 188 -14.74 11.11 15.22
CA GLU A 188 -15.38 12.05 16.16
C GLU A 188 -16.91 12.06 15.98
N LYS A 189 -17.37 12.05 14.72
CA LYS A 189 -18.82 12.01 14.45
C LYS A 189 -19.47 10.69 14.85
N SER A 190 -18.80 9.56 14.64
CA SER A 190 -19.26 8.26 15.12
C SER A 190 -19.34 8.21 16.66
N ALA A 191 -18.38 8.82 17.33
CA ALA A 191 -18.35 8.91 18.79
C ALA A 191 -19.48 9.80 19.33
N ASP A 192 -19.75 10.95 18.69
CA ASP A 192 -20.87 11.83 19.04
C ASP A 192 -22.22 11.09 18.97
N PHE A 193 -22.49 10.36 17.88
CA PHE A 193 -23.72 9.62 17.70
C PHE A 193 -23.94 8.51 18.73
N SER A 194 -22.85 7.86 19.15
CA SER A 194 -22.89 6.78 20.12
C SER A 194 -22.71 7.24 21.58
N ASN A 195 -22.49 8.52 21.80
CA ASN A 195 -22.17 9.11 23.10
C ASN A 195 -21.03 8.35 23.83
N THR A 196 -19.92 8.14 23.11
CA THR A 196 -18.75 7.43 23.59
C THR A 196 -17.46 8.24 23.31
N ASP A 197 -16.37 7.90 24.00
CA ASP A 197 -15.07 8.51 23.78
C ASP A 197 -14.42 7.95 22.49
N PRO A 198 -14.07 8.80 21.49
CA PRO A 198 -13.43 8.36 20.26
C PRO A 198 -12.05 7.72 20.44
N TYR A 199 -11.37 8.05 21.52
CA TYR A 199 -10.02 7.58 21.86
C TYR A 199 -9.99 6.58 23.02
N GLY A 200 -11.14 6.22 23.55
CA GLY A 200 -11.29 5.27 24.64
C GLY A 200 -11.19 3.80 24.19
N ASN A 201 -11.68 2.91 25.04
CA ASN A 201 -11.66 1.47 24.80
C ASN A 201 -12.52 0.99 23.60
N LYS A 202 -13.30 1.88 23.01
CA LYS A 202 -14.12 1.62 21.81
C LYS A 202 -13.53 2.21 20.53
N ASN A 203 -12.32 2.73 20.59
CA ASN A 203 -11.71 3.41 19.45
C ASN A 203 -11.63 2.52 18.18
N ILE A 204 -11.33 1.23 18.34
CA ILE A 204 -11.32 0.25 17.24
C ILE A 204 -12.66 0.22 16.51
N HIS A 205 -13.78 0.25 17.24
CA HIS A 205 -15.11 0.24 16.62
C HIS A 205 -15.36 1.52 15.80
N HIS A 206 -14.92 2.68 16.30
CA HIS A 206 -15.04 3.95 15.55
C HIS A 206 -14.16 3.95 14.30
N ARG A 207 -12.98 3.35 14.34
CA ARG A 207 -12.10 3.18 13.17
C ARG A 207 -12.77 2.29 12.12
N VAL A 208 -13.27 1.12 12.52
CA VAL A 208 -13.98 0.19 11.61
C VAL A 208 -15.22 0.85 11.00
N ILE A 209 -16.03 1.55 11.80
CA ILE A 209 -17.20 2.29 11.29
C ILE A 209 -16.79 3.32 10.26
N SER A 210 -15.73 4.11 10.54
CA SER A 210 -15.25 5.16 9.64
C SER A 210 -14.71 4.60 8.34
N ASP A 211 -13.93 3.52 8.40
CA ASP A 211 -13.43 2.79 7.24
C ASP A 211 -14.57 2.26 6.37
N HIS A 212 -15.50 1.55 6.97
CA HIS A 212 -16.62 0.93 6.23
C HIS A 212 -17.60 1.96 5.68
N LEU A 213 -17.85 3.05 6.42
CA LEU A 213 -18.68 4.15 5.92
C LEU A 213 -18.06 4.79 4.68
N ARG A 214 -16.75 5.04 4.71
CA ARG A 214 -16.00 5.57 3.56
C ARG A 214 -16.08 4.61 2.38
N SER A 215 -15.81 3.32 2.60
CA SER A 215 -15.87 2.28 1.56
C SER A 215 -17.27 2.20 0.92
N ALA A 216 -18.33 2.14 1.73
CA ALA A 216 -19.70 2.08 1.24
C ALA A 216 -20.07 3.35 0.47
N SER A 217 -19.64 4.53 0.94
CA SER A 217 -19.93 5.80 0.28
C SER A 217 -19.32 5.88 -1.12
N PHE A 218 -18.05 5.44 -1.29
CA PHE A 218 -17.41 5.40 -2.60
C PHE A 218 -18.09 4.37 -3.53
N LEU A 219 -18.46 3.19 -3.03
CA LEU A 219 -19.18 2.21 -3.83
C LEU A 219 -20.52 2.75 -4.34
N ILE A 220 -21.30 3.42 -3.47
CA ILE A 220 -22.57 4.02 -3.86
C ILE A 220 -22.34 5.13 -4.89
N ALA A 221 -21.32 5.96 -4.70
CA ALA A 221 -20.97 7.02 -5.65
C ALA A 221 -20.59 6.46 -7.03
N ASP A 222 -19.94 5.30 -7.08
CA ASP A 222 -19.62 4.57 -8.31
C ASP A 222 -20.80 3.76 -8.88
N GLY A 223 -22.00 3.90 -8.31
CA GLY A 223 -23.23 3.25 -8.78
C GLY A 223 -23.46 1.83 -8.27
N VAL A 224 -22.63 1.35 -7.36
CA VAL A 224 -22.82 0.04 -6.72
C VAL A 224 -23.78 0.19 -5.55
N MET A 225 -25.03 -0.23 -5.75
CA MET A 225 -26.07 -0.14 -4.74
C MET A 225 -26.17 -1.41 -3.91
N PRO A 226 -26.46 -1.32 -2.60
CA PRO A 226 -26.77 -2.48 -1.79
C PRO A 226 -27.95 -3.27 -2.39
N ALA A 227 -27.77 -4.58 -2.56
CA ALA A 227 -28.80 -5.45 -3.12
C ALA A 227 -28.86 -6.77 -2.35
N LEU A 228 -30.06 -7.17 -1.96
CA LEU A 228 -30.32 -8.44 -1.27
C LEU A 228 -29.98 -9.66 -2.15
N SER A 229 -30.06 -9.51 -3.48
CA SER A 229 -29.75 -10.57 -4.44
C SER A 229 -28.30 -11.06 -4.36
N LEU A 230 -27.36 -10.22 -3.93
CA LEU A 230 -25.97 -10.61 -3.72
C LEU A 230 -25.78 -11.52 -2.51
N ILE A 231 -26.61 -11.40 -1.50
CA ILE A 231 -26.61 -12.29 -0.32
C ILE A 231 -27.06 -13.71 -0.73
N HIS A 232 -27.99 -13.81 -1.67
CA HIS A 232 -28.47 -15.10 -2.17
C HIS A 232 -27.53 -15.78 -3.18
N ILE A 233 -26.65 -15.03 -3.84
CA ILE A 233 -25.65 -15.57 -4.77
C ILE A 233 -24.42 -16.09 -4.02
N SER A 234 -24.12 -15.55 -2.86
CA SER A 234 -22.96 -15.95 -2.06
C SER A 234 -23.26 -17.06 -1.03
N GLU A 235 -24.50 -17.35 -0.75
CA GLU A 235 -24.85 -18.53 0.04
C GLU A 235 -24.87 -19.77 -0.84
N PRO A 236 -24.01 -20.80 -0.59
CA PRO A 236 -24.25 -22.11 -1.17
C PRO A 236 -25.61 -22.58 -0.68
N THR A 237 -26.49 -22.95 -1.60
CA THR A 237 -27.77 -23.56 -1.32
C THR A 237 -27.60 -24.60 -0.22
N ARG A 238 -28.07 -24.32 1.00
CA ARG A 238 -28.19 -25.33 2.02
C ARG A 238 -29.15 -26.36 1.48
N PRO A 239 -28.78 -27.64 1.37
CA PRO A 239 -29.73 -28.68 1.05
C PRO A 239 -30.77 -28.71 2.15
N CYS A 240 -32.03 -28.67 1.78
CA CYS A 240 -33.18 -28.85 2.67
C CYS A 240 -33.13 -30.23 3.32
#